data_2416dd63a1943eb93ab6caf4bce498f7
#
_entry.id   2416dd63a1943eb93ab6caf4bce498f7
#
_cell.length_a   1.000
_cell.length_b   1.000
_cell.length_c   1.000
_cell.angle_alpha   90.00
_cell.angle_beta   90.00
_cell.angle_gamma   90.00
#
_symmetry.space_group_name_H-M   'P 1'
#
loop_
_entity.id
_entity.type
_entity.pdbx_description
1 polymer ?
#
loop_
_entity_poly.entity_id
_entity_poly.type
_entity_poly.pdbx_seq_one_letter_code
_entity_poly.pdbx_strand_id
1 'polypeptide(L)'
;MDTIEVEGLVKRYGKFEALAGVDLAVPAGSVFGLVGPNGAGKTTLIKAFVGALRPSEGRTRVLNMNPLKNRAEVRRRIGYMPQSPALYDDLSARDNVRFFGAAHRIPGLRKKVEEILEFADLTDRADDPVHTFSGGMKRRVSLACALVHEPEVLFLDEPTAAVDPQLRSRFWDGFRELAKNGSTLFISTHLMDEAMLCDNISILRKGRIIVSDTPHRILEGGETRLTVRRDGHTEEAVIGGRPEDLAEVLRPYGLEPGIESVDVQGDSLETVVLSLIEEEAG
;
A
#
# COMPACT_ATOMS: atom_id res chain seq x y z
N MET A 1 16.89 8.02 -5.16
CA MET A 1 16.58 7.97 -6.61
C MET A 1 15.20 7.32 -6.73
N ASP A 2 14.30 7.92 -7.46
CA ASP A 2 12.91 7.45 -7.51
C ASP A 2 12.75 6.36 -8.56
N THR A 3 12.06 5.29 -8.18
CA THR A 3 11.76 4.16 -9.06
C THR A 3 10.51 4.42 -9.90
N ILE A 4 9.57 5.20 -9.35
CA ILE A 4 8.34 5.62 -10.03
C ILE A 4 8.26 7.14 -9.96
N GLU A 5 8.03 7.77 -11.09
CA GLU A 5 7.83 9.22 -11.20
C GLU A 5 6.57 9.51 -12.02
N VAL A 6 5.78 10.44 -11.53
CA VAL A 6 4.52 10.87 -12.16
C VAL A 6 4.45 12.38 -12.15
N GLU A 7 4.14 12.96 -13.28
CA GLU A 7 4.02 14.40 -13.43
C GLU A 7 2.73 14.77 -14.16
N GLY A 8 1.87 15.54 -13.47
CA GLY A 8 0.64 16.10 -14.01
C GLY A 8 -0.30 15.05 -14.63
N LEU A 9 -0.39 13.85 -14.06
CA LEU A 9 -1.11 12.73 -14.69
C LEU A 9 -2.62 12.94 -14.65
N VAL A 10 -3.22 13.03 -15.83
CA VAL A 10 -4.68 13.12 -16.00
C VAL A 10 -5.21 11.90 -16.74
N LYS A 11 -6.33 11.37 -16.28
CA LYS A 11 -7.08 10.35 -16.99
C LYS A 11 -8.56 10.66 -17.03
N ARG A 12 -9.07 10.83 -18.24
CA ARG A 12 -10.51 11.06 -18.52
C ARG A 12 -11.14 9.84 -19.20
N TYR A 13 -12.35 9.51 -18.78
CA TYR A 13 -13.25 8.57 -19.44
C TYR A 13 -14.53 9.33 -19.83
N GLY A 14 -14.58 9.82 -21.06
CA GLY A 14 -15.61 10.77 -21.47
C GLY A 14 -15.57 12.04 -20.61
N LYS A 15 -16.66 12.32 -19.88
CA LYS A 15 -16.76 13.47 -18.98
C LYS A 15 -16.22 13.20 -17.57
N PHE A 16 -15.96 11.93 -17.22
CA PHE A 16 -15.47 11.55 -15.90
C PHE A 16 -13.95 11.63 -15.85
N GLU A 17 -13.43 12.41 -14.90
CA GLU A 17 -12.01 12.55 -14.65
C GLU A 17 -11.60 11.62 -13.49
N ALA A 18 -10.96 10.51 -13.83
CA ALA A 18 -10.54 9.50 -12.86
C ALA A 18 -9.20 9.85 -12.18
N LEU A 19 -8.34 10.62 -12.87
CA LEU A 19 -7.11 11.23 -12.33
C LEU A 19 -7.07 12.67 -12.80
N ALA A 20 -6.77 13.59 -11.90
CA ALA A 20 -6.95 15.03 -12.08
C ALA A 20 -5.65 15.82 -11.78
N GLY A 21 -4.55 15.46 -12.48
CA GLY A 21 -3.25 16.11 -12.30
C GLY A 21 -2.48 15.52 -11.11
N VAL A 22 -2.22 14.21 -11.15
CA VAL A 22 -1.44 13.53 -10.11
C VAL A 22 0.05 13.74 -10.32
N ASP A 23 0.73 14.20 -9.27
CA ASP A 23 2.18 14.26 -9.13
C ASP A 23 2.59 13.30 -8.01
N LEU A 24 3.59 12.44 -8.27
CA LEU A 24 4.04 11.42 -7.32
C LEU A 24 5.48 10.99 -7.61
N ALA A 25 6.25 10.77 -6.54
CA ALA A 25 7.56 10.14 -6.59
C ALA A 25 7.64 9.01 -5.57
N VAL A 26 8.16 7.84 -5.98
CA VAL A 26 8.32 6.67 -5.12
C VAL A 26 9.79 6.29 -5.03
N PRO A 27 10.39 6.35 -3.82
CA PRO A 27 11.77 5.99 -3.60
C PRO A 27 12.05 4.52 -3.91
N ALA A 28 13.26 4.23 -4.40
CA ALA A 28 13.70 2.86 -4.62
C ALA A 28 13.84 2.09 -3.31
N GLY A 29 13.50 0.80 -3.31
CA GLY A 29 13.65 -0.08 -2.15
C GLY A 29 12.73 0.26 -0.98
N SER A 30 11.59 0.88 -1.24
CA SER A 30 10.59 1.24 -0.21
C SER A 30 9.26 0.53 -0.39
N VAL A 31 8.49 0.45 0.68
CA VAL A 31 7.08 0.09 0.66
C VAL A 31 6.26 1.38 0.63
N PHE A 32 5.66 1.67 -0.50
CA PHE A 32 4.85 2.88 -0.73
C PHE A 32 3.36 2.54 -0.76
N GLY A 33 2.57 3.21 0.08
CA GLY A 33 1.12 3.04 0.18
C GLY A 33 0.36 4.10 -0.61
N LEU A 34 -0.54 3.69 -1.52
CA LEU A 34 -1.55 4.56 -2.11
C LEU A 34 -2.88 4.33 -1.40
N VAL A 35 -3.25 5.25 -0.54
CA VAL A 35 -4.40 5.12 0.35
C VAL A 35 -5.58 5.93 -0.20
N GLY A 36 -6.78 5.41 -0.07
CA GLY A 36 -7.97 6.16 -0.47
C GLY A 36 -9.21 5.27 -0.63
N PRO A 37 -10.41 5.89 -0.65
CA PRO A 37 -11.66 5.17 -0.77
C PRO A 37 -11.82 4.47 -2.14
N ASN A 38 -12.81 3.62 -2.24
CA ASN A 38 -13.18 3.02 -3.53
C ASN A 38 -13.61 4.10 -4.52
N GLY A 39 -13.13 3.97 -5.77
CA GLY A 39 -13.37 4.99 -6.80
C GLY A 39 -12.46 6.21 -6.76
N ALA A 40 -11.50 6.31 -5.82
CA ALA A 40 -10.55 7.43 -5.75
C ALA A 40 -9.61 7.55 -6.96
N GLY A 41 -9.41 6.47 -7.72
CA GLY A 41 -8.51 6.42 -8.87
C GLY A 41 -7.31 5.48 -8.70
N LYS A 42 -7.17 4.76 -7.57
CA LYS A 42 -6.01 3.90 -7.24
C LYS A 42 -5.67 2.91 -8.35
N THR A 43 -6.62 2.06 -8.73
CA THR A 43 -6.44 1.10 -9.84
C THR A 43 -6.13 1.78 -11.18
N THR A 44 -6.68 2.97 -11.44
CA THR A 44 -6.41 3.74 -12.66
C THR A 44 -4.94 4.18 -12.70
N LEU A 45 -4.41 4.64 -11.56
CA LEU A 45 -3.02 5.05 -11.42
C LEU A 45 -2.08 3.85 -11.61
N ILE A 46 -2.33 2.72 -10.94
CA ILE A 46 -1.55 1.49 -11.10
C ILE A 46 -1.55 1.03 -12.58
N LYS A 47 -2.70 1.05 -13.25
CA LYS A 47 -2.79 0.67 -14.68
C LYS A 47 -1.94 1.57 -15.58
N ALA A 48 -1.75 2.84 -15.24
CA ALA A 48 -0.84 3.73 -15.96
C ALA A 48 0.63 3.31 -15.74
N PHE A 49 1.00 2.92 -14.52
CA PHE A 49 2.36 2.47 -14.19
C PHE A 49 2.75 1.16 -14.89
N VAL A 50 1.84 0.20 -14.95
CA VAL A 50 2.11 -1.09 -15.61
C VAL A 50 1.96 -1.04 -17.15
N GLY A 51 1.71 0.16 -17.71
CA GLY A 51 1.53 0.36 -19.15
C GLY A 51 0.26 -0.28 -19.72
N ALA A 52 -0.74 -0.56 -18.89
CA ALA A 52 -2.04 -1.08 -19.29
C ALA A 52 -3.04 0.02 -19.65
N LEU A 53 -2.74 1.27 -19.28
CA LEU A 53 -3.59 2.43 -19.51
C LEU A 53 -2.78 3.57 -20.12
N ARG A 54 -3.34 4.22 -21.16
CA ARG A 54 -2.79 5.46 -21.70
C ARG A 54 -3.40 6.67 -20.98
N PRO A 55 -2.57 7.54 -20.35
CA PRO A 55 -3.04 8.79 -19.78
C PRO A 55 -3.67 9.71 -20.82
N SER A 56 -4.53 10.62 -20.38
CA SER A 56 -5.03 11.72 -21.21
C SER A 56 -4.01 12.85 -21.32
N GLU A 57 -3.33 13.15 -20.21
CA GLU A 57 -2.27 14.16 -20.10
C GLU A 57 -1.23 13.70 -19.07
N GLY A 58 -0.10 14.40 -19.01
CA GLY A 58 0.98 14.12 -18.10
C GLY A 58 1.87 12.96 -18.54
N ARG A 59 2.78 12.57 -17.65
CA ARG A 59 3.77 11.52 -17.93
C ARG A 59 4.02 10.64 -16.72
N THR A 60 4.40 9.39 -17.01
CA THR A 60 4.83 8.42 -16.01
C THR A 60 6.15 7.81 -16.42
N ARG A 61 7.02 7.55 -15.44
CA ARG A 61 8.21 6.73 -15.56
C ARG A 61 8.20 5.64 -14.50
N VAL A 62 8.62 4.46 -14.89
CA VAL A 62 8.87 3.32 -14.00
C VAL A 62 10.23 2.78 -14.37
N LEU A 63 11.14 2.66 -13.39
CA LEU A 63 12.54 2.27 -13.63
C LEU A 63 13.22 3.15 -14.72
N ASN A 64 12.96 4.46 -14.67
CA ASN A 64 13.40 5.45 -15.65
C ASN A 64 12.88 5.24 -17.09
N MET A 65 11.91 4.36 -17.29
CA MET A 65 11.30 4.03 -18.59
C MET A 65 9.86 4.52 -18.69
N ASN A 66 9.45 4.88 -19.91
CA ASN A 66 8.03 5.14 -20.18
C ASN A 66 7.27 3.81 -20.34
N PRO A 67 6.28 3.49 -19.49
CA PRO A 67 5.62 2.18 -19.48
C PRO A 67 4.85 1.86 -20.77
N LEU A 68 4.45 2.87 -21.53
CA LEU A 68 3.74 2.66 -22.79
C LEU A 68 4.69 2.44 -23.97
N LYS A 69 5.85 3.10 -23.96
CA LYS A 69 6.84 2.99 -25.04
C LYS A 69 7.73 1.76 -24.84
N ASN A 70 8.07 1.44 -23.61
CA ASN A 70 9.01 0.38 -23.23
C ASN A 70 8.28 -0.84 -22.60
N ARG A 71 7.08 -1.16 -23.08
CA ARG A 71 6.19 -2.18 -22.46
C ARG A 71 6.88 -3.51 -22.17
N ALA A 72 7.61 -4.05 -23.11
CA ALA A 72 8.25 -5.35 -22.97
C ALA A 72 9.34 -5.34 -21.89
N GLU A 73 10.11 -4.26 -21.82
CA GLU A 73 11.19 -4.11 -20.84
C GLU A 73 10.61 -3.89 -19.42
N VAL A 74 9.67 -2.96 -19.30
CA VAL A 74 9.00 -2.70 -18.00
C VAL A 74 8.35 -3.97 -17.48
N ARG A 75 7.56 -4.70 -18.29
CA ARG A 75 6.87 -5.92 -17.88
C ARG A 75 7.80 -7.05 -17.43
N ARG A 76 9.03 -7.11 -17.93
CA ARG A 76 10.01 -8.11 -17.47
C ARG A 76 10.53 -7.82 -16.08
N ARG A 77 10.48 -6.57 -15.63
CA ARG A 77 11.08 -6.09 -14.38
C ARG A 77 10.06 -5.77 -13.30
N ILE A 78 8.77 -5.77 -13.63
CA ILE A 78 7.69 -5.49 -12.67
C ILE A 78 6.84 -6.73 -12.41
N GLY A 79 6.33 -6.83 -11.17
CA GLY A 79 5.22 -7.72 -10.83
C GLY A 79 3.93 -6.91 -10.71
N TYR A 80 2.81 -7.48 -11.10
CA TYR A 80 1.50 -6.83 -10.96
C TYR A 80 0.44 -7.80 -10.48
N MET A 81 -0.14 -7.47 -9.34
CA MET A 81 -1.33 -8.12 -8.81
C MET A 81 -2.53 -7.18 -8.97
N PRO A 82 -3.47 -7.46 -9.90
CA PRO A 82 -4.67 -6.66 -10.06
C PRO A 82 -5.69 -6.92 -8.95
N GLN A 83 -6.57 -5.95 -8.70
CA GLN A 83 -7.65 -6.06 -7.72
C GLN A 83 -8.58 -7.27 -7.97
N SER A 84 -8.90 -7.55 -9.24
CA SER A 84 -9.56 -8.79 -9.65
C SER A 84 -8.54 -9.76 -10.20
N PRO A 85 -8.33 -10.93 -9.57
CA PRO A 85 -7.34 -11.91 -10.00
C PRO A 85 -7.52 -12.32 -11.47
N ALA A 86 -6.46 -12.21 -12.26
CA ALA A 86 -6.42 -12.61 -13.67
C ALA A 86 -5.71 -13.98 -13.78
N LEU A 87 -6.41 -15.04 -13.41
CA LEU A 87 -5.90 -16.41 -13.34
C LEU A 87 -6.55 -17.30 -14.38
N TYR A 88 -5.91 -18.40 -14.70
CA TYR A 88 -6.48 -19.48 -15.47
C TYR A 88 -7.24 -20.41 -14.52
N ASP A 89 -8.56 -20.30 -14.51
CA ASP A 89 -9.43 -20.98 -13.55
C ASP A 89 -9.36 -22.51 -13.63
N ASP A 90 -9.11 -23.06 -14.81
CA ASP A 90 -8.99 -24.51 -15.05
C ASP A 90 -7.60 -25.08 -14.69
N LEU A 91 -6.60 -24.22 -14.47
CA LEU A 91 -5.28 -24.64 -14.01
C LEU A 91 -5.21 -24.68 -12.49
N SER A 92 -4.30 -25.51 -11.99
CA SER A 92 -3.96 -25.51 -10.56
C SER A 92 -3.27 -24.22 -10.13
N ALA A 93 -3.19 -23.97 -8.80
CA ALA A 93 -2.42 -22.86 -8.27
C ALA A 93 -0.95 -22.94 -8.72
N ARG A 94 -0.35 -24.13 -8.61
CA ARG A 94 1.02 -24.43 -9.06
C ARG A 94 1.21 -24.10 -10.55
N ASP A 95 0.29 -24.54 -11.40
CA ASP A 95 0.40 -24.34 -12.84
C ASP A 95 0.21 -22.88 -13.23
N ASN A 96 -0.66 -22.14 -12.54
CA ASN A 96 -0.76 -20.67 -12.70
C ASN A 96 0.59 -20.00 -12.38
N VAL A 97 1.15 -20.25 -11.20
CA VAL A 97 2.43 -19.65 -10.79
C VAL A 97 3.55 -20.05 -11.75
N ARG A 98 3.61 -21.32 -12.17
CA ARG A 98 4.58 -21.82 -13.15
C ARG A 98 4.43 -21.15 -14.51
N PHE A 99 3.21 -20.95 -14.98
CA PHE A 99 2.93 -20.28 -16.26
C PHE A 99 3.46 -18.84 -16.26
N PHE A 100 3.14 -18.06 -15.23
CA PHE A 100 3.61 -16.67 -15.12
C PHE A 100 5.15 -16.63 -14.96
N GLY A 101 5.74 -17.48 -14.13
CA GLY A 101 7.19 -17.56 -13.97
C GLY A 101 7.94 -17.99 -15.24
N ALA A 102 7.39 -18.92 -16.03
CA ALA A 102 7.98 -19.37 -17.28
C ALA A 102 8.08 -18.22 -18.32
N ALA A 103 7.13 -17.29 -18.33
CA ALA A 103 7.17 -16.11 -19.19
C ALA A 103 8.41 -15.22 -18.95
N HIS A 104 8.97 -15.25 -17.75
CA HIS A 104 10.15 -14.49 -17.35
C HIS A 104 11.48 -15.28 -17.48
N ARG A 105 11.43 -16.57 -17.86
CA ARG A 105 12.60 -17.43 -18.09
C ARG A 105 13.57 -17.50 -16.89
N ILE A 106 13.03 -17.51 -15.67
CA ILE A 106 13.84 -17.54 -14.45
C ILE A 106 14.55 -18.91 -14.26
N PRO A 107 15.82 -18.90 -13.83
CA PRO A 107 16.52 -20.13 -13.47
C PRO A 107 15.86 -20.81 -12.26
N GLY A 108 15.83 -22.13 -12.22
CA GLY A 108 15.32 -22.87 -11.06
C GLY A 108 13.82 -22.67 -10.80
N LEU A 109 13.03 -22.35 -11.82
CA LEU A 109 11.59 -22.04 -11.72
C LEU A 109 10.82 -23.01 -10.82
N ARG A 110 11.10 -24.32 -10.89
CA ARG A 110 10.41 -25.32 -10.08
C ARG A 110 10.56 -25.04 -8.57
N LYS A 111 11.80 -24.79 -8.12
CA LYS A 111 12.08 -24.48 -6.72
C LYS A 111 11.39 -23.17 -6.29
N LYS A 112 11.46 -22.16 -7.16
CA LYS A 112 10.85 -20.86 -6.91
C LYS A 112 9.32 -20.93 -6.79
N VAL A 113 8.68 -21.77 -7.60
CA VAL A 113 7.23 -22.03 -7.51
C VAL A 113 6.87 -22.60 -6.13
N GLU A 114 7.62 -23.58 -5.62
CA GLU A 114 7.36 -24.15 -4.28
C GLU A 114 7.54 -23.10 -3.18
N GLU A 115 8.64 -22.33 -3.19
CA GLU A 115 8.91 -21.27 -2.22
C GLU A 115 7.79 -20.22 -2.18
N ILE A 116 7.31 -19.81 -3.34
CA ILE A 116 6.25 -18.80 -3.43
C ILE A 116 4.88 -19.35 -3.04
N LEU A 117 4.58 -20.62 -3.31
CA LEU A 117 3.36 -21.27 -2.87
C LEU A 117 3.32 -21.41 -1.33
N GLU A 118 4.47 -21.73 -0.73
CA GLU A 118 4.62 -21.77 0.73
C GLU A 118 4.43 -20.38 1.34
N PHE A 119 5.07 -19.35 0.77
CA PHE A 119 4.86 -17.95 1.20
C PHE A 119 3.40 -17.53 1.15
N ALA A 120 2.68 -17.88 0.07
CA ALA A 120 1.27 -17.58 -0.14
C ALA A 120 0.31 -18.48 0.66
N ASP A 121 0.83 -19.43 1.46
CA ASP A 121 0.05 -20.40 2.23
C ASP A 121 -0.89 -21.23 1.34
N LEU A 122 -0.35 -21.78 0.26
CA LEU A 122 -1.08 -22.53 -0.75
C LEU A 122 -0.54 -23.95 -0.97
N THR A 123 0.45 -24.40 -0.17
CA THR A 123 1.14 -25.69 -0.37
C THR A 123 0.16 -26.85 -0.40
N ASP A 124 -0.78 -26.92 0.56
CA ASP A 124 -1.72 -28.03 0.70
C ASP A 124 -2.78 -28.09 -0.42
N ARG A 125 -2.95 -27.00 -1.13
CA ARG A 125 -3.94 -26.84 -2.20
C ARG A 125 -3.28 -26.50 -3.55
N ALA A 126 -1.95 -26.67 -3.64
CA ALA A 126 -1.15 -26.24 -4.79
C ALA A 126 -1.60 -26.88 -6.11
N ASP A 127 -2.04 -28.13 -6.06
CA ASP A 127 -2.42 -28.92 -7.21
C ASP A 127 -3.94 -28.89 -7.52
N ASP A 128 -4.72 -28.17 -6.70
CA ASP A 128 -6.14 -28.00 -6.92
C ASP A 128 -6.44 -26.93 -8.00
N PRO A 129 -7.48 -27.12 -8.84
CA PRO A 129 -7.89 -26.13 -9.82
C PRO A 129 -8.39 -24.83 -9.16
N VAL A 130 -7.98 -23.69 -9.71
CA VAL A 130 -8.25 -22.38 -9.14
C VAL A 130 -9.75 -22.03 -9.09
N HIS A 131 -10.59 -22.61 -9.97
CA HIS A 131 -12.04 -22.41 -9.91
C HIS A 131 -12.67 -22.91 -8.61
N THR A 132 -12.02 -23.84 -7.88
CA THR A 132 -12.48 -24.36 -6.58
C THR A 132 -12.12 -23.44 -5.41
N PHE A 133 -11.34 -22.38 -5.65
CA PHE A 133 -10.79 -21.53 -4.61
C PHE A 133 -11.75 -20.41 -4.21
N SER A 134 -11.69 -20.04 -2.92
CA SER A 134 -12.33 -18.82 -2.43
C SER A 134 -11.70 -17.56 -3.06
N GLY A 135 -12.39 -16.42 -2.98
CA GLY A 135 -11.84 -15.15 -3.46
C GLY A 135 -10.50 -14.78 -2.82
N GLY A 136 -10.35 -15.05 -1.51
CA GLY A 136 -9.09 -14.85 -0.79
C GLY A 136 -7.98 -15.77 -1.28
N MET A 137 -8.28 -17.05 -1.54
CA MET A 137 -7.30 -17.98 -2.11
C MET A 137 -6.89 -17.57 -3.54
N LYS A 138 -7.83 -17.15 -4.38
CA LYS A 138 -7.52 -16.62 -5.73
C LYS A 138 -6.59 -15.40 -5.65
N ARG A 139 -6.79 -14.51 -4.66
CA ARG A 139 -5.87 -13.38 -4.42
C ARG A 139 -4.48 -13.85 -4.05
N ARG A 140 -4.35 -14.85 -3.19
CA ARG A 140 -3.06 -15.45 -2.81
C ARG A 140 -2.33 -16.05 -4.02
N VAL A 141 -3.03 -16.75 -4.90
CA VAL A 141 -2.45 -17.24 -6.17
C VAL A 141 -2.00 -16.07 -7.05
N SER A 142 -2.81 -15.00 -7.15
CA SER A 142 -2.46 -13.81 -7.93
C SER A 142 -1.22 -13.10 -7.39
N LEU A 143 -1.08 -13.02 -6.06
CA LEU A 143 0.13 -12.51 -5.40
C LEU A 143 1.35 -13.39 -5.72
N ALA A 144 1.20 -14.71 -5.60
CA ALA A 144 2.25 -15.67 -5.95
C ALA A 144 2.72 -15.52 -7.41
N CYS A 145 1.78 -15.36 -8.36
CA CYS A 145 2.10 -15.10 -9.76
C CYS A 145 2.87 -13.79 -9.97
N ALA A 146 2.55 -12.73 -9.21
CA ALA A 146 3.23 -11.45 -9.31
C ALA A 146 4.65 -11.47 -8.71
N LEU A 147 4.93 -12.37 -7.76
CA LEU A 147 6.19 -12.46 -7.02
C LEU A 147 7.20 -13.45 -7.62
N VAL A 148 6.73 -14.48 -8.33
CA VAL A 148 7.56 -15.65 -8.71
C VAL A 148 8.83 -15.33 -9.48
N HIS A 149 8.88 -14.20 -10.19
CA HIS A 149 10.01 -13.78 -11.01
C HIS A 149 10.91 -12.72 -10.34
N GLU A 150 10.72 -12.48 -9.03
CA GLU A 150 11.53 -11.55 -8.22
C GLU A 150 11.63 -10.14 -8.85
N PRO A 151 10.49 -9.45 -9.00
CA PRO A 151 10.47 -8.16 -9.71
C PRO A 151 11.22 -7.07 -8.96
N GLU A 152 11.77 -6.11 -9.70
CA GLU A 152 12.38 -4.90 -9.12
C GLU A 152 11.33 -3.94 -8.58
N VAL A 153 10.13 -3.93 -9.19
CA VAL A 153 8.98 -3.15 -8.72
C VAL A 153 7.74 -4.03 -8.67
N LEU A 154 7.05 -4.00 -7.56
CA LEU A 154 5.83 -4.78 -7.34
C LEU A 154 4.64 -3.83 -7.17
N PHE A 155 3.66 -3.93 -8.06
CA PHE A 155 2.39 -3.21 -7.98
C PHE A 155 1.31 -4.14 -7.45
N LEU A 156 0.77 -3.82 -6.27
CA LEU A 156 -0.24 -4.61 -5.58
C LEU A 156 -1.53 -3.80 -5.40
N ASP A 157 -2.61 -4.24 -6.02
CA ASP A 157 -3.91 -3.57 -5.92
C ASP A 157 -4.80 -4.28 -4.90
N GLU A 158 -4.83 -3.77 -3.67
CA GLU A 158 -5.52 -4.30 -2.49
C GLU A 158 -5.13 -5.78 -2.16
N PRO A 159 -3.83 -6.09 -1.95
CA PRO A 159 -3.34 -7.47 -1.89
C PRO A 159 -3.88 -8.27 -0.70
N THR A 160 -4.20 -7.62 0.38
CA THR A 160 -4.57 -8.21 1.69
C THR A 160 -6.06 -8.14 1.98
N ALA A 161 -6.86 -7.61 1.06
CA ALA A 161 -8.30 -7.57 1.21
C ALA A 161 -8.88 -9.00 1.29
N ALA A 162 -9.71 -9.26 2.30
CA ALA A 162 -10.29 -10.58 2.63
C ALA A 162 -9.26 -11.68 2.97
N VAL A 163 -8.07 -11.28 3.44
CA VAL A 163 -7.07 -12.18 4.04
C VAL A 163 -7.21 -12.12 5.55
N ASP A 164 -7.09 -13.28 6.23
CA ASP A 164 -7.14 -13.33 7.68
C ASP A 164 -5.97 -12.56 8.34
N PRO A 165 -6.11 -12.11 9.60
CA PRO A 165 -5.12 -11.25 10.24
C PRO A 165 -3.73 -11.87 10.37
N GLN A 166 -3.62 -13.18 10.61
CA GLN A 166 -2.32 -13.84 10.80
C GLN A 166 -1.55 -13.91 9.47
N LEU A 167 -2.23 -14.31 8.40
CA LEU A 167 -1.64 -14.39 7.08
C LEU A 167 -1.33 -12.98 6.53
N ARG A 168 -2.17 -11.98 6.86
CA ARG A 168 -1.89 -10.57 6.53
C ARG A 168 -0.58 -10.11 7.15
N SER A 169 -0.34 -10.38 8.43
CA SER A 169 0.91 -10.04 9.10
C SER A 169 2.11 -10.68 8.40
N ARG A 170 2.04 -11.97 8.05
CA ARG A 170 3.09 -12.66 7.30
C ARG A 170 3.38 -12.02 5.93
N PHE A 171 2.34 -11.59 5.21
CA PHE A 171 2.53 -10.89 3.93
C PHE A 171 3.25 -9.56 4.12
N TRP A 172 2.87 -8.78 5.13
CA TRP A 172 3.53 -7.51 5.42
C TRP A 172 5.00 -7.69 5.83
N ASP A 173 5.31 -8.73 6.62
CA ASP A 173 6.70 -9.07 6.94
C ASP A 173 7.49 -9.43 5.67
N GLY A 174 6.91 -10.23 4.77
CA GLY A 174 7.51 -10.55 3.48
C GLY A 174 7.67 -9.33 2.58
N PHE A 175 6.72 -8.40 2.55
CA PHE A 175 6.81 -7.15 1.78
C PHE A 175 7.97 -6.27 2.28
N ARG A 176 8.14 -6.15 3.60
CA ARG A 176 9.29 -5.43 4.19
C ARG A 176 10.62 -6.10 3.85
N GLU A 177 10.67 -7.42 3.84
CA GLU A 177 11.88 -8.15 3.48
C GLU A 177 12.22 -7.97 1.99
N LEU A 178 11.25 -8.01 1.10
CA LEU A 178 11.44 -7.69 -0.31
C LEU A 178 11.99 -6.27 -0.51
N ALA A 179 11.47 -5.29 0.22
CA ALA A 179 11.96 -3.91 0.16
C ALA A 179 13.41 -3.80 0.66
N LYS A 180 13.77 -4.44 1.78
CA LYS A 180 15.13 -4.51 2.30
C LYS A 180 16.11 -5.16 1.30
N ASN A 181 15.62 -6.10 0.49
CA ASN A 181 16.40 -6.76 -0.57
C ASN A 181 16.44 -5.96 -1.88
N GLY A 182 15.90 -4.73 -1.90
CA GLY A 182 16.01 -3.80 -2.99
C GLY A 182 14.81 -3.71 -3.94
N SER A 183 13.77 -4.51 -3.74
CA SER A 183 12.51 -4.36 -4.49
C SER A 183 11.74 -3.12 -4.02
N THR A 184 11.06 -2.43 -4.93
CA THR A 184 10.15 -1.34 -4.58
C THR A 184 8.72 -1.85 -4.61
N LEU A 185 7.95 -1.64 -3.56
CA LEU A 185 6.56 -2.08 -3.50
C LEU A 185 5.62 -0.87 -3.55
N PHE A 186 4.68 -0.89 -4.48
CA PHE A 186 3.59 0.08 -4.58
C PHE A 186 2.28 -0.62 -4.28
N ILE A 187 1.69 -0.33 -3.12
CA ILE A 187 0.53 -1.04 -2.57
C ILE A 187 -0.65 -0.08 -2.51
N SER A 188 -1.75 -0.40 -3.18
CA SER A 188 -3.00 0.31 -2.94
C SER A 188 -3.78 -0.34 -1.79
N THR A 189 -4.34 0.47 -0.92
CA THR A 189 -5.21 0.01 0.16
C THR A 189 -6.25 1.07 0.51
N HIS A 190 -7.33 0.64 1.15
CA HIS A 190 -8.31 1.52 1.81
C HIS A 190 -8.26 1.36 3.34
N LEU A 191 -7.35 0.53 3.86
CA LEU A 191 -7.18 0.25 5.28
C LEU A 191 -6.07 1.12 5.86
N MET A 192 -6.41 1.95 6.85
CA MET A 192 -5.45 2.87 7.48
C MET A 192 -4.38 2.13 8.30
N ASP A 193 -4.74 0.98 8.90
CA ASP A 193 -3.78 0.13 9.61
C ASP A 193 -2.65 -0.36 8.69
N GLU A 194 -2.98 -0.64 7.43
CA GLU A 194 -1.97 -1.04 6.44
C GLU A 194 -1.10 0.14 6.00
N ALA A 195 -1.69 1.33 5.90
CA ALA A 195 -0.95 2.56 5.61
C ALA A 195 0.17 2.81 6.63
N MET A 196 -0.08 2.53 7.91
CA MET A 196 0.92 2.64 8.98
C MET A 196 2.10 1.68 8.84
N LEU A 197 1.98 0.65 8.01
CA LEU A 197 3.05 -0.33 7.75
C LEU A 197 3.95 0.06 6.56
N CYS A 198 3.60 1.14 5.84
CA CYS A 198 4.36 1.66 4.72
C CYS A 198 5.44 2.65 5.17
N ASP A 199 6.52 2.79 4.40
CA ASP A 199 7.55 3.81 4.63
C ASP A 199 7.04 5.21 4.27
N ASN A 200 6.29 5.32 3.18
CA ASN A 200 5.64 6.54 2.71
C ASN A 200 4.24 6.21 2.20
N ILE A 201 3.35 7.16 2.31
CA ILE A 201 1.99 7.05 1.79
C ILE A 201 1.57 8.28 1.02
N SER A 202 0.68 8.10 0.07
CA SER A 202 -0.08 9.19 -0.54
C SER A 202 -1.57 8.92 -0.38
N ILE A 203 -2.29 9.94 0.04
CA ILE A 203 -3.76 9.90 0.13
C ILE A 203 -4.35 10.38 -1.19
N LEU A 204 -5.05 9.48 -1.88
CA LEU A 204 -5.71 9.76 -3.15
C LEU A 204 -7.22 9.94 -2.94
N ARG A 205 -7.77 11.07 -3.37
CA ARG A 205 -9.20 11.35 -3.35
C ARG A 205 -9.64 12.06 -4.62
N LYS A 206 -10.75 11.61 -5.22
CA LYS A 206 -11.32 12.19 -6.44
C LYS A 206 -10.26 12.44 -7.53
N GLY A 207 -9.31 11.51 -7.68
CA GLY A 207 -8.25 11.59 -8.67
C GLY A 207 -7.09 12.55 -8.36
N ARG A 208 -7.01 13.12 -7.14
CA ARG A 208 -5.94 14.03 -6.70
C ARG A 208 -5.22 13.46 -5.49
N ILE A 209 -3.92 13.74 -5.37
CA ILE A 209 -3.17 13.50 -4.13
C ILE A 209 -3.46 14.68 -3.18
N ILE A 210 -3.96 14.34 -1.99
CA ILE A 210 -4.25 15.31 -0.91
C ILE A 210 -2.99 15.58 -0.10
N VAL A 211 -2.33 14.50 0.30
CA VAL A 211 -1.09 14.56 1.09
C VAL A 211 -0.19 13.40 0.71
N SER A 212 1.12 13.61 0.79
CA SER A 212 2.14 12.59 0.55
C SER A 212 3.29 12.79 1.52
N ASP A 213 3.44 11.88 2.48
CA ASP A 213 4.53 11.89 3.47
C ASP A 213 4.65 10.51 4.14
N THR A 214 5.49 10.38 5.16
CA THR A 214 5.48 9.21 6.05
C THR A 214 4.19 9.19 6.87
N PRO A 215 3.64 8.00 7.22
CA PRO A 215 2.44 7.92 8.05
C PRO A 215 2.55 8.71 9.37
N HIS A 216 3.72 8.66 10.01
CA HIS A 216 3.97 9.38 11.26
C HIS A 216 3.89 10.89 11.11
N ARG A 217 4.48 11.47 10.04
CA ARG A 217 4.39 12.92 9.79
C ARG A 217 2.97 13.38 9.50
N ILE A 218 2.18 12.54 8.83
CA ILE A 218 0.76 12.86 8.62
C ILE A 218 0.02 12.88 9.97
N LEU A 219 0.32 11.94 10.87
CA LEU A 219 -0.25 11.93 12.22
C LEU A 219 0.14 13.14 13.09
N GLU A 220 1.33 13.73 12.89
CA GLU A 220 1.74 14.96 13.56
C GLU A 220 0.81 16.16 13.28
N GLY A 221 0.06 16.11 12.17
CA GLY A 221 -0.98 17.09 11.82
C GLY A 221 -2.30 16.91 12.57
N GLY A 222 -2.47 15.84 13.35
CA GLY A 222 -3.65 15.57 14.15
C GLY A 222 -3.61 16.18 15.55
N GLU A 223 -4.59 15.78 16.36
CA GLU A 223 -4.69 16.18 17.76
C GLU A 223 -4.41 14.98 18.69
N THR A 224 -3.94 15.30 19.89
CA THR A 224 -3.76 14.35 20.97
C THR A 224 -4.54 14.81 22.18
N ARG A 225 -5.40 13.95 22.69
CA ARG A 225 -6.13 14.17 23.94
C ARG A 225 -5.35 13.56 25.09
N LEU A 226 -5.03 14.38 26.06
CA LEU A 226 -4.38 14.00 27.30
C LEU A 226 -5.43 14.05 28.43
N THR A 227 -5.57 12.95 29.18
CA THR A 227 -6.41 12.90 30.37
C THR A 227 -5.53 12.53 31.57
N VAL A 228 -5.41 13.44 32.53
CA VAL A 228 -4.63 13.22 33.75
C VAL A 228 -5.60 13.12 34.93
N ARG A 229 -5.52 12.02 35.67
CA ARG A 229 -6.26 11.86 36.93
C ARG A 229 -5.30 12.04 38.10
N ARG A 230 -5.63 13.00 38.97
CA ARG A 230 -4.81 13.36 40.11
C ARG A 230 -5.72 13.67 41.31
N ASP A 231 -5.45 13.06 42.48
CA ASP A 231 -6.18 13.31 43.75
C ASP A 231 -7.70 13.23 43.60
N GLY A 232 -8.23 12.29 42.78
CA GLY A 232 -9.65 12.12 42.49
C GLY A 232 -10.22 13.16 41.49
N HIS A 233 -9.42 14.09 40.96
CA HIS A 233 -9.82 15.05 39.91
C HIS A 233 -9.29 14.60 38.55
N THR A 234 -10.06 14.90 37.50
CA THR A 234 -9.67 14.61 36.12
C THR A 234 -9.43 15.92 35.40
N GLU A 235 -8.29 16.06 34.79
CA GLU A 235 -7.91 17.18 33.94
C GLU A 235 -7.78 16.67 32.49
N GLU A 236 -8.35 17.40 31.53
CA GLU A 236 -8.26 17.08 30.10
C GLU A 236 -7.62 18.23 29.36
N ALA A 237 -6.73 17.90 28.43
CA ALA A 237 -6.12 18.83 27.50
C ALA A 237 -6.14 18.25 26.08
N VAL A 238 -6.38 19.10 25.09
CA VAL A 238 -6.22 18.78 23.67
C VAL A 238 -5.00 19.53 23.18
N ILE A 239 -4.07 18.82 22.58
CA ILE A 239 -2.77 19.32 22.13
C ILE A 239 -2.53 18.87 20.68
N GLY A 240 -1.53 19.45 20.01
CA GLY A 240 -1.08 18.97 18.71
C GLY A 240 -0.52 17.54 18.77
N GLY A 241 -0.51 16.87 17.63
CA GLY A 241 -0.04 15.48 17.52
C GLY A 241 1.47 15.31 17.59
N ARG A 242 2.26 16.40 17.75
CA ARG A 242 3.71 16.31 17.78
C ARG A 242 4.24 15.88 19.16
N PRO A 243 5.31 15.08 19.22
CA PRO A 243 5.91 14.65 20.48
C PRO A 243 6.30 15.79 21.42
N GLU A 244 6.72 16.94 20.86
CA GLU A 244 7.09 18.13 21.64
C GLU A 244 5.90 18.72 22.36
N ASP A 245 4.71 18.76 21.74
CA ASP A 245 3.48 19.30 22.32
C ASP A 245 3.08 18.47 23.55
N LEU A 246 3.19 17.12 23.46
CA LEU A 246 2.95 16.21 24.59
C LEU A 246 3.97 16.43 25.72
N ALA A 247 5.27 16.54 25.39
CA ALA A 247 6.33 16.76 26.39
C ALA A 247 6.15 18.08 27.14
N GLU A 248 5.71 19.14 26.46
CA GLU A 248 5.47 20.45 27.05
C GLU A 248 4.31 20.41 28.05
N VAL A 249 3.19 19.77 27.68
CA VAL A 249 1.99 19.69 28.54
C VAL A 249 2.21 18.74 29.73
N LEU A 250 2.99 17.66 29.57
CA LEU A 250 3.31 16.74 30.68
C LEU A 250 4.32 17.34 31.70
N ARG A 251 5.11 18.33 31.31
CA ARG A 251 6.16 18.92 32.17
C ARG A 251 5.64 19.46 33.53
N PRO A 252 4.47 20.16 33.62
CA PRO A 252 3.94 20.64 34.91
C PRO A 252 3.54 19.53 35.86
N TYR A 253 3.15 18.36 35.35
CA TYR A 253 2.71 17.26 36.22
C TYR A 253 3.87 16.56 36.91
N GLY A 254 5.07 16.58 36.32
CA GLY A 254 6.26 15.95 36.90
C GLY A 254 6.07 14.46 37.21
N LEU A 255 6.92 13.96 38.14
CA LEU A 255 6.74 12.63 38.77
C LEU A 255 6.22 12.81 40.19
N GLU A 256 5.23 13.70 40.40
CA GLU A 256 4.69 13.99 41.73
C GLU A 256 3.83 12.83 42.24
N PRO A 257 3.94 12.49 43.55
CA PRO A 257 3.01 11.57 44.19
C PRO A 257 1.60 12.18 44.19
N GLY A 258 0.61 11.46 43.66
CA GLY A 258 -0.77 11.93 43.51
C GLY A 258 -1.34 11.73 42.11
N ILE A 259 -0.51 11.49 41.12
CA ILE A 259 -0.97 11.08 39.78
C ILE A 259 -1.43 9.62 39.86
N GLU A 260 -2.73 9.41 39.58
CA GLU A 260 -3.37 8.09 39.57
C GLU A 260 -3.26 7.42 38.21
N SER A 261 -3.46 8.21 37.14
CA SER A 261 -3.33 7.74 35.75
C SER A 261 -3.07 8.90 34.79
N VAL A 262 -2.38 8.58 33.71
CA VAL A 262 -2.23 9.43 32.52
C VAL A 262 -2.66 8.62 31.32
N ASP A 263 -3.68 9.08 30.63
CA ASP A 263 -4.14 8.49 29.37
C ASP A 263 -3.85 9.46 28.23
N VAL A 264 -3.25 8.94 27.15
CA VAL A 264 -2.83 9.71 25.98
C VAL A 264 -3.46 9.07 24.76
N GLN A 265 -4.41 9.75 24.14
CA GLN A 265 -5.11 9.30 22.96
C GLN A 265 -4.81 10.25 21.80
N GLY A 266 -3.91 9.83 20.90
CA GLY A 266 -3.71 10.53 19.63
C GLY A 266 -4.79 10.19 18.62
N ASP A 267 -5.01 11.09 17.68
CA ASP A 267 -5.86 10.83 16.52
C ASP A 267 -5.37 9.62 15.74
N SER A 268 -6.32 8.88 15.17
CA SER A 268 -6.00 7.84 14.20
C SER A 268 -5.64 8.48 12.85
N LEU A 269 -4.86 7.77 12.03
CA LEU A 269 -4.58 8.22 10.67
C LEU A 269 -5.87 8.48 9.88
N GLU A 270 -6.93 7.71 10.14
CA GLU A 270 -8.25 7.91 9.53
C GLU A 270 -8.85 9.26 9.92
N THR A 271 -8.80 9.63 11.21
CA THR A 271 -9.29 10.92 11.72
C THR A 271 -8.54 12.08 11.07
N VAL A 272 -7.21 12.02 11.05
CA VAL A 272 -6.37 13.07 10.45
C VAL A 272 -6.63 13.20 8.95
N VAL A 273 -6.76 12.09 8.24
CA VAL A 273 -7.08 12.12 6.81
C VAL A 273 -8.47 12.71 6.56
N LEU A 274 -9.45 12.43 7.41
CA LEU A 274 -10.79 13.01 7.29
C LEU A 274 -10.78 14.52 7.50
N SER A 275 -10.04 15.04 8.51
CA SER A 275 -9.91 16.48 8.72
C SER A 275 -9.22 17.19 7.54
N LEU A 276 -8.13 16.63 7.01
CA LEU A 276 -7.48 17.17 5.81
C LEU A 276 -8.42 17.23 4.59
N ILE A 277 -9.33 16.28 4.52
CA ILE A 277 -10.34 16.18 3.45
C ILE A 277 -11.42 17.27 3.59
N GLU A 278 -11.80 17.63 4.83
CA GLU A 278 -12.80 18.66 5.12
C GLU A 278 -12.22 20.06 4.87
N GLU A 279 -10.97 20.28 5.23
CA GLU A 279 -10.26 21.54 4.98
C GLU A 279 -10.12 21.86 3.48
N GLU A 280 -9.91 20.86 2.61
CA GLU A 280 -9.87 21.10 1.16
C GLU A 280 -11.25 21.36 0.53
N ALA A 281 -12.32 21.09 1.24
CA ALA A 281 -13.70 21.22 0.72
C ALA A 281 -14.35 22.58 1.07
N GLY A 282 -13.75 23.36 1.98
CA GLY A 282 -14.17 24.69 2.39
C GLY A 282 -13.45 25.78 1.65
#